data_8d5b7046817bd9864266a8213aaaa56b
#
_entry.id   8d5b7046817bd9864266a8213aaaa56b
#
_cell.length_a   1.000
_cell.length_b   1.000
_cell.length_c   1.000
_cell.angle_alpha   90.00
_cell.angle_beta   90.00
_cell.angle_gamma   90.00
#
_symmetry.space_group_name_H-M   'P 1'
#
loop_
_entity.id
_entity.type
_entity.pdbx_description
1 polymer ?
#
loop_
_entity_poly.entity_id
_entity_poly.type
_entity_poly.pdbx_seq_one_letter_code
_entity_poly.pdbx_strand_id
1 'polypeptide(L)'
;MSILTHPGITAFLQTQATPPLPDAPLAVFDCDGTIIRGDIGEAMFYHQIEHFLFKRSPAAVWPDHPRRDDLDSMYHRLRLLTPSARRSSADAVAFADILLSWYADQIAAGAVAKACADIVRLLAGYSLAEVRAIAEETFLAEAFSPLGERTLGTTTLPKGIRYLRESVDLLLELQRRGFDIWALSGSNKWSVEPVFRRLGVPEDHVVGLELKTHDNILSTDAVEPIPVRDGKIPALRRFTAKVPVLVASDSRNDIPLFLSSANVKVRINSRHRDTDDFFRAAGTGPDDSWVLLEDPQSIETGEWPTFLPQ
;
A
#
# COMPACT_ATOMS: atom_id res chain seq x y z
N MET A 1 -19.49 9.19 -13.44
CA MET A 1 -20.71 8.63 -12.83
C MET A 1 -20.34 8.20 -11.43
N SER A 2 -21.11 8.58 -10.39
CA SER A 2 -20.77 8.17 -9.01
C SER A 2 -20.88 6.64 -8.89
N ILE A 3 -19.92 6.01 -8.18
CA ILE A 3 -19.97 4.55 -7.90
C ILE A 3 -21.23 4.17 -7.13
N LEU A 4 -21.77 5.06 -6.31
CA LEU A 4 -22.99 4.83 -5.52
C LEU A 4 -24.25 4.70 -6.38
N THR A 5 -24.22 5.16 -7.64
CA THR A 5 -25.30 5.01 -8.60
C THR A 5 -25.09 3.82 -9.55
N HIS A 6 -23.99 3.08 -9.40
CA HIS A 6 -23.77 1.87 -10.18
C HIS A 6 -24.80 0.80 -9.77
N PRO A 7 -25.50 0.15 -10.73
CA PRO A 7 -26.58 -0.77 -10.42
C PRO A 7 -26.20 -1.89 -9.43
N GLY A 8 -25.04 -2.49 -9.59
CA GLY A 8 -24.54 -3.54 -8.70
C GLY A 8 -24.31 -3.05 -7.26
N ILE A 9 -23.76 -1.84 -7.08
CA ILE A 9 -23.58 -1.24 -5.76
C ILE A 9 -24.93 -0.86 -5.15
N THR A 10 -25.81 -0.24 -5.92
CA THR A 10 -27.15 0.16 -5.46
C THR A 10 -27.94 -1.08 -4.98
N ALA A 11 -27.97 -2.15 -5.78
CA ALA A 11 -28.63 -3.40 -5.41
C ALA A 11 -28.03 -4.02 -4.14
N PHE A 12 -26.70 -4.07 -4.06
CA PHE A 12 -26.01 -4.57 -2.87
C PHE A 12 -26.39 -3.77 -1.61
N LEU A 13 -26.31 -2.44 -1.67
CA LEU A 13 -26.63 -1.59 -0.54
C LEU A 13 -28.10 -1.66 -0.10
N GLN A 14 -29.01 -2.03 -0.99
CA GLN A 14 -30.43 -2.23 -0.66
C GLN A 14 -30.70 -3.56 0.05
N THR A 15 -29.87 -4.58 -0.19
CA THR A 15 -30.07 -5.93 0.35
C THR A 15 -29.35 -6.16 1.67
N GLN A 16 -28.36 -5.33 2.01
CA GLN A 16 -27.59 -5.50 3.25
C GLN A 16 -28.31 -4.89 4.45
N ALA A 17 -28.70 -5.78 5.39
CA ALA A 17 -28.99 -5.35 6.75
C ALA A 17 -27.68 -4.99 7.47
N THR A 18 -27.67 -3.91 8.24
CA THR A 18 -26.51 -3.49 9.01
C THR A 18 -26.76 -3.71 10.50
N PRO A 19 -26.52 -4.91 11.03
CA PRO A 19 -26.55 -5.15 12.46
C PRO A 19 -25.41 -4.37 13.13
N PRO A 20 -25.58 -3.99 14.41
CA PRO A 20 -24.50 -3.35 15.16
C PRO A 20 -23.29 -4.31 15.32
N LEU A 21 -22.11 -3.75 15.60
CA LEU A 21 -20.94 -4.55 15.99
C LEU A 21 -21.30 -5.50 17.16
N PRO A 22 -20.76 -6.74 17.18
CA PRO A 22 -19.68 -7.28 16.33
C PRO A 22 -20.14 -7.89 14.99
N ASP A 23 -21.43 -7.93 14.69
CA ASP A 23 -22.00 -8.65 13.54
C ASP A 23 -22.04 -7.79 12.26
N ALA A 24 -21.47 -6.59 12.29
CA ALA A 24 -21.39 -5.71 11.12
C ALA A 24 -20.73 -6.44 9.92
N PRO A 25 -21.28 -6.28 8.70
CA PRO A 25 -20.72 -6.91 7.52
C PRO A 25 -19.33 -6.33 7.20
N LEU A 26 -18.40 -7.22 6.85
CA LEU A 26 -17.00 -6.87 6.57
C LEU A 26 -16.83 -6.36 5.13
N ALA A 27 -16.25 -5.17 4.97
CA ALA A 27 -15.77 -4.69 3.68
C ALA A 27 -14.25 -4.47 3.72
N VAL A 28 -13.55 -4.97 2.72
CA VAL A 28 -12.09 -4.93 2.64
C VAL A 28 -11.66 -4.12 1.43
N PHE A 29 -10.78 -3.18 1.67
CA PHE A 29 -10.19 -2.32 0.65
C PHE A 29 -8.67 -2.54 0.59
N ASP A 30 -8.14 -2.72 -0.62
CA ASP A 30 -6.73 -2.50 -0.88
C ASP A 30 -6.41 -1.00 -0.80
N CYS A 31 -5.12 -0.64 -0.76
CA CYS A 31 -4.67 0.75 -0.64
C CYS A 31 -4.26 1.33 -1.99
N ASP A 32 -3.13 0.84 -2.50
CA ASP A 32 -2.39 1.37 -3.63
C ASP A 32 -3.11 1.07 -4.94
N GLY A 33 -3.35 2.09 -5.77
CA GLY A 33 -4.18 1.95 -6.97
C GLY A 33 -5.68 1.81 -6.70
N THR A 34 -6.11 1.68 -5.45
CA THR A 34 -7.48 1.40 -5.03
C THR A 34 -8.11 2.56 -4.26
N ILE A 35 -7.59 2.92 -3.10
CA ILE A 35 -8.01 4.11 -2.32
C ILE A 35 -7.24 5.33 -2.79
N ILE A 36 -5.99 5.15 -3.14
CA ILE A 36 -5.14 6.21 -3.67
C ILE A 36 -4.65 5.85 -5.08
N ARG A 37 -4.49 6.86 -5.91
CA ARG A 37 -3.62 6.83 -7.09
C ARG A 37 -2.18 6.91 -6.61
N GLY A 38 -1.30 6.06 -7.11
CA GLY A 38 0.08 5.91 -6.67
C GLY A 38 0.24 4.74 -5.70
N ASP A 39 1.45 4.60 -5.16
CA ASP A 39 1.84 3.55 -4.24
C ASP A 39 2.55 4.17 -3.04
N ILE A 40 1.95 4.08 -1.86
CA ILE A 40 2.49 4.71 -0.63
C ILE A 40 3.64 3.90 -0.04
N GLY A 41 3.67 2.60 -0.27
CA GLY A 41 4.77 1.73 0.15
C GLY A 41 6.04 2.01 -0.62
N GLU A 42 5.94 2.12 -1.94
CA GLU A 42 7.05 2.54 -2.81
C GLU A 42 7.45 3.99 -2.53
N ALA A 43 6.50 4.89 -2.34
CA ALA A 43 6.79 6.29 -1.99
C ALA A 43 7.62 6.40 -0.71
N MET A 44 7.32 5.59 0.32
CA MET A 44 8.10 5.54 1.55
C MET A 44 9.51 4.99 1.31
N PHE A 45 9.66 3.98 0.46
CA PHE A 45 10.97 3.46 0.05
C PHE A 45 11.79 4.55 -0.68
N TYR A 46 11.17 5.28 -1.62
CA TYR A 46 11.83 6.38 -2.33
C TYR A 46 12.21 7.53 -1.37
N HIS A 47 11.35 7.86 -0.43
CA HIS A 47 11.62 8.84 0.62
C HIS A 47 12.81 8.44 1.48
N GLN A 48 12.93 7.16 1.88
CA GLN A 48 14.08 6.65 2.61
C GLN A 48 15.39 6.82 1.81
N ILE A 49 15.38 6.53 0.51
CA ILE A 49 16.55 6.71 -0.36
C ILE A 49 16.91 8.18 -0.47
N GLU A 50 15.95 9.04 -0.79
CA GLU A 50 16.15 10.49 -1.04
C GLU A 50 16.74 11.20 0.19
N HIS A 51 16.24 10.85 1.38
CA HIS A 51 16.64 11.45 2.65
C HIS A 51 17.70 10.64 3.40
N PHE A 52 18.13 9.50 2.84
CA PHE A 52 19.08 8.58 3.45
C PHE A 52 18.65 8.10 4.85
N LEU A 53 17.41 7.69 4.98
CA LEU A 53 16.80 7.24 6.23
C LEU A 53 17.07 5.75 6.47
N PHE A 54 18.27 5.42 6.90
CA PHE A 54 18.70 4.05 7.19
C PHE A 54 19.41 4.01 8.54
N LYS A 55 18.86 3.26 9.51
CA LYS A 55 19.51 2.97 10.81
C LYS A 55 20.57 1.89 10.68
N ARG A 56 20.39 0.98 9.73
CA ARG A 56 21.32 -0.12 9.41
C ARG A 56 21.76 -0.02 7.96
N SER A 57 22.95 -0.55 7.68
CA SER A 57 23.39 -0.73 6.28
C SER A 57 22.41 -1.65 5.55
N PRO A 58 21.96 -1.32 4.33
CA PRO A 58 21.18 -2.25 3.51
C PRO A 58 21.89 -3.59 3.29
N ALA A 59 23.20 -3.62 3.27
CA ALA A 59 24.00 -4.85 3.21
C ALA A 59 23.79 -5.78 4.42
N ALA A 60 23.52 -5.22 5.59
CA ALA A 60 23.21 -6.01 6.78
C ALA A 60 21.75 -6.51 6.78
N VAL A 61 20.88 -5.86 6.02
CA VAL A 61 19.44 -6.18 5.90
C VAL A 61 19.19 -7.15 4.75
N TRP A 62 19.99 -7.07 3.69
CA TRP A 62 19.93 -7.91 2.48
C TRP A 62 21.21 -8.76 2.34
N PRO A 63 21.39 -9.81 3.15
CA PRO A 63 22.62 -10.58 3.20
C PRO A 63 22.95 -11.27 1.87
N ASP A 64 21.95 -11.59 1.07
CA ASP A 64 22.08 -12.29 -0.21
C ASP A 64 22.22 -11.33 -1.41
N HIS A 65 22.33 -10.02 -1.16
CA HIS A 65 22.44 -9.05 -2.24
C HIS A 65 23.80 -9.20 -2.96
N PRO A 66 23.85 -9.35 -4.32
CA PRO A 66 25.09 -9.62 -5.05
C PRO A 66 26.13 -8.48 -4.95
N ARG A 67 25.68 -7.24 -4.70
CA ARG A 67 26.55 -6.08 -4.48
C ARG A 67 26.59 -5.63 -3.01
N ARG A 68 26.51 -6.58 -2.10
CA ARG A 68 26.48 -6.33 -0.66
C ARG A 68 27.64 -5.47 -0.17
N ASP A 69 28.88 -5.81 -0.59
CA ASP A 69 30.09 -5.12 -0.13
C ASP A 69 30.16 -3.68 -0.67
N ASP A 70 29.68 -3.45 -1.90
CA ASP A 70 29.55 -2.11 -2.48
C ASP A 70 28.56 -1.28 -1.68
N LEU A 71 27.36 -1.83 -1.38
CA LEU A 71 26.33 -1.19 -0.59
C LEU A 71 26.83 -0.79 0.80
N ASP A 72 27.54 -1.70 1.47
CA ASP A 72 28.07 -1.44 2.81
C ASP A 72 29.11 -0.32 2.79
N SER A 73 30.04 -0.39 1.84
CA SER A 73 31.09 0.61 1.64
C SER A 73 30.51 2.00 1.35
N MET A 74 29.51 2.08 0.44
CA MET A 74 28.83 3.34 0.12
C MET A 74 28.03 3.85 1.30
N TYR A 75 27.30 3.01 2.01
CA TYR A 75 26.56 3.39 3.20
C TYR A 75 27.45 4.06 4.24
N HIS A 76 28.61 3.47 4.54
CA HIS A 76 29.55 4.03 5.51
C HIS A 76 30.12 5.36 5.06
N ARG A 77 30.48 5.54 3.78
CA ARG A 77 30.94 6.83 3.25
C ARG A 77 29.84 7.90 3.27
N LEU A 78 28.63 7.55 2.84
CA LEU A 78 27.48 8.47 2.79
C LEU A 78 27.04 8.96 4.16
N ARG A 79 27.16 8.14 5.21
CA ARG A 79 26.86 8.55 6.59
C ARG A 79 27.75 9.68 7.11
N LEU A 80 28.96 9.82 6.59
CA LEU A 80 29.91 10.85 7.00
C LEU A 80 29.66 12.21 6.32
N LEU A 81 28.81 12.22 5.28
CA LEU A 81 28.51 13.43 4.52
C LEU A 81 27.36 14.21 5.13
N THR A 82 27.41 15.55 5.01
CA THR A 82 26.25 16.39 5.28
C THR A 82 25.12 16.08 4.28
N PRO A 83 23.86 16.36 4.59
CA PRO A 83 22.75 16.11 3.65
C PRO A 83 22.93 16.76 2.29
N SER A 84 23.51 17.98 2.25
CA SER A 84 23.80 18.68 0.97
C SER A 84 24.88 17.97 0.17
N ALA A 85 26.03 17.63 0.79
CA ALA A 85 27.11 16.92 0.13
C ALA A 85 26.70 15.52 -0.35
N ARG A 86 25.84 14.86 0.41
CA ARG A 86 25.30 13.55 0.05
C ARG A 86 24.48 13.62 -1.23
N ARG A 87 23.56 14.59 -1.35
CA ARG A 87 22.71 14.74 -2.56
C ARG A 87 23.50 14.96 -3.85
N SER A 88 24.70 15.53 -3.77
CA SER A 88 25.57 15.76 -4.94
C SER A 88 26.63 14.67 -5.12
N SER A 89 26.63 13.62 -4.31
CA SER A 89 27.64 12.56 -4.34
C SER A 89 27.33 11.52 -5.42
N ALA A 90 28.35 11.12 -6.19
CA ALA A 90 28.25 9.99 -7.10
C ALA A 90 27.93 8.67 -6.37
N ASP A 91 28.40 8.51 -5.14
CA ASP A 91 28.05 7.37 -4.30
C ASP A 91 26.54 7.33 -3.99
N ALA A 92 25.89 8.48 -3.79
CA ALA A 92 24.45 8.52 -3.54
C ALA A 92 23.64 8.09 -4.77
N VAL A 93 24.08 8.50 -5.96
CA VAL A 93 23.47 8.05 -7.23
C VAL A 93 23.60 6.53 -7.37
N ALA A 94 24.82 6.00 -7.23
CA ALA A 94 25.06 4.56 -7.36
C ALA A 94 24.34 3.76 -6.27
N PHE A 95 24.27 4.26 -5.04
CA PHE A 95 23.54 3.63 -3.94
C PHE A 95 22.05 3.54 -4.23
N ALA A 96 21.44 4.63 -4.70
CA ALA A 96 20.04 4.64 -5.10
C ALA A 96 19.76 3.65 -6.23
N ASP A 97 20.60 3.65 -7.28
CA ASP A 97 20.45 2.74 -8.43
C ASP A 97 20.51 1.27 -8.02
N ILE A 98 21.38 0.90 -7.07
CA ILE A 98 21.47 -0.48 -6.58
C ILE A 98 20.19 -0.86 -5.82
N LEU A 99 19.68 0.01 -4.94
CA LEU A 99 18.48 -0.28 -4.17
C LEU A 99 17.24 -0.41 -5.08
N LEU A 100 17.10 0.51 -6.02
CA LEU A 100 15.97 0.54 -6.96
C LEU A 100 16.01 -0.66 -7.92
N SER A 101 17.18 -0.98 -8.49
CA SER A 101 17.30 -2.13 -9.39
C SER A 101 17.02 -3.45 -8.67
N TRP A 102 17.51 -3.62 -7.43
CA TRP A 102 17.20 -4.82 -6.63
C TRP A 102 15.71 -5.04 -6.43
N TYR A 103 14.97 -3.98 -6.12
CA TYR A 103 13.52 -4.04 -6.00
C TYR A 103 12.86 -4.38 -7.34
N ALA A 104 13.21 -3.65 -8.40
CA ALA A 104 12.64 -3.83 -9.73
C ALA A 104 12.90 -5.22 -10.31
N ASP A 105 14.10 -5.77 -10.12
CA ASP A 105 14.48 -7.11 -10.60
C ASP A 105 13.63 -8.20 -9.93
N GLN A 106 13.36 -8.07 -8.63
CA GLN A 106 12.50 -9.01 -7.90
C GLN A 106 11.04 -8.93 -8.37
N ILE A 107 10.52 -7.72 -8.59
CA ILE A 107 9.17 -7.53 -9.16
C ILE A 107 9.09 -8.16 -10.55
N ALA A 108 10.07 -7.91 -11.42
CA ALA A 108 10.14 -8.48 -12.77
C ALA A 108 10.24 -10.03 -12.76
N ALA A 109 10.93 -10.58 -11.77
CA ALA A 109 11.01 -12.03 -11.55
C ALA A 109 9.73 -12.64 -10.93
N GLY A 110 8.71 -11.83 -10.63
CA GLY A 110 7.47 -12.28 -10.00
C GLY A 110 7.58 -12.57 -8.50
N ALA A 111 8.71 -12.24 -7.87
CA ALA A 111 8.97 -12.43 -6.43
C ALA A 111 8.40 -11.27 -5.58
N VAL A 112 7.14 -10.87 -5.85
CA VAL A 112 6.50 -9.66 -5.31
C VAL A 112 6.52 -9.62 -3.77
N ALA A 113 6.15 -10.72 -3.11
CA ALA A 113 6.15 -10.78 -1.63
C ALA A 113 7.55 -10.55 -1.05
N LYS A 114 8.60 -11.11 -1.70
CA LYS A 114 9.98 -10.90 -1.29
C LYS A 114 10.40 -9.45 -1.52
N ALA A 115 10.08 -8.87 -2.68
CA ALA A 115 10.40 -7.48 -3.00
C ALA A 115 9.78 -6.51 -1.98
N CYS A 116 8.49 -6.66 -1.67
CA CYS A 116 7.82 -5.87 -0.65
C CYS A 116 8.47 -6.04 0.73
N ALA A 117 8.78 -7.28 1.14
CA ALA A 117 9.44 -7.53 2.42
C ALA A 117 10.85 -6.92 2.48
N ASP A 118 11.62 -6.98 1.40
CA ASP A 118 12.98 -6.45 1.38
C ASP A 118 13.01 -4.94 1.56
N ILE A 119 12.13 -4.19 0.90
CA ILE A 119 12.09 -2.72 1.10
C ILE A 119 11.61 -2.36 2.51
N VAL A 120 10.68 -3.12 3.09
CA VAL A 120 10.22 -2.89 4.47
C VAL A 120 11.30 -3.22 5.50
N ARG A 121 12.15 -4.23 5.25
CA ARG A 121 13.31 -4.55 6.11
C ARG A 121 14.30 -3.39 6.26
N LEU A 122 14.34 -2.45 5.32
CA LEU A 122 15.17 -1.24 5.44
C LEU A 122 14.76 -0.32 6.59
N LEU A 123 13.56 -0.53 7.17
CA LEU A 123 13.09 0.12 8.39
C LEU A 123 13.66 -0.50 9.67
N ALA A 124 14.44 -1.59 9.58
CA ALA A 124 15.02 -2.23 10.75
C ALA A 124 15.95 -1.28 11.54
N GLY A 125 15.80 -1.30 12.85
CA GLY A 125 16.54 -0.43 13.76
C GLY A 125 15.81 0.86 14.16
N TYR A 126 14.71 1.19 13.49
CA TYR A 126 13.81 2.26 13.91
C TYR A 126 12.85 1.79 15.00
N SER A 127 12.46 2.71 15.88
CA SER A 127 11.30 2.50 16.75
C SER A 127 9.99 2.67 16.00
N LEU A 128 8.90 2.12 16.52
CA LEU A 128 7.55 2.30 15.93
C LEU A 128 7.17 3.77 15.80
N ALA A 129 7.53 4.61 16.79
CA ALA A 129 7.24 6.04 16.74
C ALA A 129 7.99 6.74 15.59
N GLU A 130 9.28 6.40 15.38
CA GLU A 130 10.07 6.97 14.29
C GLU A 130 9.52 6.52 12.93
N VAL A 131 9.15 5.25 12.77
CA VAL A 131 8.59 4.75 11.50
C VAL A 131 7.27 5.42 11.17
N ARG A 132 6.39 5.60 12.16
CA ARG A 132 5.12 6.33 11.97
C ARG A 132 5.35 7.80 11.61
N ALA A 133 6.38 8.43 12.18
CA ALA A 133 6.76 9.80 11.81
C ALA A 133 7.25 9.86 10.35
N ILE A 134 8.10 8.94 9.91
CA ILE A 134 8.56 8.85 8.51
C ILE A 134 7.37 8.59 7.57
N ALA A 135 6.45 7.71 7.95
CA ALA A 135 5.27 7.40 7.15
C ALA A 135 4.34 8.61 6.99
N GLU A 136 4.10 9.35 8.07
CA GLU A 136 3.31 10.59 8.04
C GLU A 136 3.98 11.66 7.18
N GLU A 137 5.29 11.86 7.34
CA GLU A 137 6.07 12.80 6.53
C GLU A 137 6.01 12.42 5.04
N THR A 138 6.19 11.14 4.72
CA THR A 138 6.09 10.62 3.35
C THR A 138 4.70 10.88 2.78
N PHE A 139 3.64 10.53 3.52
CA PHE A 139 2.27 10.75 3.07
C PHE A 139 2.02 12.24 2.76
N LEU A 140 2.39 13.14 3.66
CA LEU A 140 2.20 14.57 3.47
C LEU A 140 3.02 15.09 2.26
N ALA A 141 4.28 14.68 2.15
CA ALA A 141 5.14 15.07 1.03
C ALA A 141 4.54 14.65 -0.32
N GLU A 142 4.03 13.42 -0.42
CA GLU A 142 3.42 12.91 -1.65
C GLU A 142 2.05 13.54 -1.94
N ALA A 143 1.23 13.69 -0.93
CA ALA A 143 -0.11 14.24 -1.07
C ALA A 143 -0.12 15.71 -1.50
N PHE A 144 0.83 16.50 -1.01
CA PHE A 144 0.98 17.92 -1.37
C PHE A 144 1.90 18.16 -2.58
N SER A 145 2.55 17.13 -3.09
CA SER A 145 3.32 17.25 -4.34
C SER A 145 2.39 17.23 -5.56
N PRO A 146 2.72 17.97 -6.63
CA PRO A 146 2.08 17.76 -7.92
C PRO A 146 2.26 16.30 -8.38
N LEU A 147 1.23 15.76 -9.04
CA LEU A 147 1.38 14.49 -9.74
C LEU A 147 2.41 14.66 -10.87
N GLY A 148 3.37 13.75 -10.95
CA GLY A 148 4.43 13.84 -11.93
C GLY A 148 5.50 12.77 -11.69
N GLU A 149 6.74 13.17 -11.89
CA GLU A 149 7.90 12.29 -11.80
C GLU A 149 8.98 12.90 -10.90
N ARG A 150 9.81 12.03 -10.32
CA ARG A 150 11.07 12.37 -9.62
C ARG A 150 12.20 11.52 -10.20
N THR A 151 13.42 11.98 -10.03
CA THR A 151 14.61 11.19 -10.36
C THR A 151 15.35 10.84 -9.08
N LEU A 152 15.59 9.55 -8.84
CA LEU A 152 16.48 9.05 -7.79
C LEU A 152 17.56 8.18 -8.44
N GLY A 153 18.81 8.49 -8.16
CA GLY A 153 19.89 7.91 -8.94
C GLY A 153 19.77 8.31 -10.41
N THR A 154 19.72 7.32 -11.29
CA THR A 154 19.46 7.47 -12.73
C THR A 154 18.03 7.10 -13.12
N THR A 155 17.21 6.68 -12.15
CA THR A 155 15.86 6.14 -12.39
C THR A 155 14.80 7.25 -12.25
N THR A 156 13.91 7.33 -13.22
CA THR A 156 12.70 8.17 -13.16
C THR A 156 11.57 7.38 -12.54
N LEU A 157 10.94 7.94 -11.52
CA LEU A 157 9.93 7.30 -10.68
C LEU A 157 8.68 8.19 -10.56
N PRO A 158 7.50 7.61 -10.33
CA PRO A 158 6.30 8.40 -10.09
C PRO A 158 6.42 9.24 -8.81
N LYS A 159 5.73 10.37 -8.79
CA LYS A 159 5.64 11.30 -7.67
C LYS A 159 4.22 11.78 -7.49
N GLY A 160 3.83 11.90 -6.23
CA GLY A 160 2.53 12.39 -5.82
C GLY A 160 1.48 11.29 -5.71
N ILE A 161 0.63 11.40 -4.70
CA ILE A 161 -0.54 10.55 -4.50
C ILE A 161 -1.81 11.38 -4.47
N ARG A 162 -2.94 10.78 -4.85
CA ARG A 162 -4.26 11.40 -4.72
C ARG A 162 -5.27 10.35 -4.30
N TYR A 163 -6.20 10.71 -3.44
CA TYR A 163 -7.36 9.86 -3.19
C TYR A 163 -8.17 9.67 -4.47
N LEU A 164 -8.76 8.49 -4.62
CA LEU A 164 -9.69 8.16 -5.71
C LEU A 164 -11.12 8.37 -5.22
N ARG A 165 -11.82 9.33 -5.83
CA ARG A 165 -13.13 9.81 -5.39
C ARG A 165 -14.13 8.67 -5.21
N GLU A 166 -14.28 7.84 -6.20
CA GLU A 166 -15.29 6.79 -6.20
C GLU A 166 -15.03 5.75 -5.11
N SER A 167 -13.76 5.42 -4.87
CA SER A 167 -13.36 4.48 -3.80
C SER A 167 -13.60 5.08 -2.42
N VAL A 168 -13.27 6.35 -2.24
CA VAL A 168 -13.53 7.09 -0.99
C VAL A 168 -15.03 7.22 -0.74
N ASP A 169 -15.81 7.62 -1.75
CA ASP A 169 -17.27 7.76 -1.63
C ASP A 169 -17.92 6.42 -1.22
N LEU A 170 -17.47 5.30 -1.83
CA LEU A 170 -17.93 3.97 -1.46
C LEU A 170 -17.59 3.61 -0.01
N LEU A 171 -16.32 3.81 0.38
CA LEU A 171 -15.86 3.52 1.74
C LEU A 171 -16.68 4.30 2.77
N LEU A 172 -16.84 5.61 2.57
CA LEU A 172 -17.58 6.49 3.50
C LEU A 172 -19.07 6.11 3.57
N GLU A 173 -19.69 5.74 2.46
CA GLU A 173 -21.09 5.27 2.46
C GLU A 173 -21.24 3.96 3.23
N LEU A 174 -20.28 3.02 3.07
CA LEU A 174 -20.28 1.78 3.84
C LEU A 174 -20.09 2.02 5.33
N GLN A 175 -19.18 2.92 5.72
CA GLN A 175 -19.03 3.34 7.13
C GLN A 175 -20.32 3.92 7.68
N ARG A 176 -20.95 4.85 6.93
CA ARG A 176 -22.22 5.47 7.32
C ARG A 176 -23.34 4.44 7.55
N ARG A 177 -23.27 3.34 6.83
CA ARG A 177 -24.20 2.20 6.98
C ARG A 177 -23.78 1.21 8.06
N GLY A 178 -22.67 1.43 8.78
CA GLY A 178 -22.22 0.58 9.88
C GLY A 178 -21.48 -0.67 9.46
N PHE A 179 -20.87 -0.69 8.26
CA PHE A 179 -19.96 -1.77 7.86
C PHE A 179 -18.66 -1.72 8.65
N ASP A 180 -18.09 -2.88 8.87
CA ASP A 180 -16.76 -3.08 9.44
C ASP A 180 -15.73 -2.94 8.32
N ILE A 181 -15.03 -1.80 8.26
CA ILE A 181 -14.10 -1.47 7.17
C ILE A 181 -12.68 -1.85 7.54
N TRP A 182 -12.02 -2.62 6.67
CA TRP A 182 -10.64 -3.01 6.84
C TRP A 182 -9.80 -2.64 5.62
N ALA A 183 -8.59 -2.14 5.87
CA ALA A 183 -7.54 -1.99 4.86
C ALA A 183 -6.69 -3.26 4.81
N LEU A 184 -6.34 -3.72 3.61
CA LEU A 184 -5.48 -4.91 3.42
C LEU A 184 -4.53 -4.70 2.25
N SER A 185 -3.29 -4.28 2.54
CA SER A 185 -2.29 -3.87 1.56
C SER A 185 -1.03 -4.72 1.62
N GLY A 186 -0.36 -4.89 0.47
CA GLY A 186 1.00 -5.43 0.36
C GLY A 186 2.08 -4.44 0.81
N SER A 187 1.75 -3.17 0.95
CA SER A 187 2.64 -2.13 1.47
C SER A 187 2.83 -2.26 2.98
N ASN A 188 3.86 -1.61 3.52
CA ASN A 188 4.06 -1.63 4.96
C ASN A 188 2.87 -0.96 5.69
N LYS A 189 2.46 -1.54 6.80
CA LYS A 189 1.32 -1.08 7.60
C LYS A 189 1.40 0.40 7.93
N TRP A 190 2.57 0.86 8.33
CA TRP A 190 2.77 2.23 8.81
C TRP A 190 2.58 3.28 7.73
N SER A 191 2.91 2.97 6.46
CA SER A 191 2.64 3.87 5.33
C SER A 191 1.16 3.89 4.94
N VAL A 192 0.44 2.79 5.17
CA VAL A 192 -1.01 2.66 4.89
C VAL A 192 -1.85 3.36 5.99
N GLU A 193 -1.41 3.32 7.25
CA GLU A 193 -2.11 3.94 8.38
C GLU A 193 -2.49 5.43 8.14
N PRO A 194 -1.60 6.33 7.68
CA PRO A 194 -1.96 7.72 7.40
C PRO A 194 -3.06 7.90 6.34
N VAL A 195 -3.08 7.01 5.34
CA VAL A 195 -4.09 7.02 4.27
C VAL A 195 -5.47 6.74 4.84
N PHE A 196 -5.62 5.63 5.55
CA PHE A 196 -6.91 5.17 6.04
C PHE A 196 -7.39 5.90 7.30
N ARG A 197 -6.48 6.36 8.16
CA ARG A 197 -6.82 7.17 9.33
C ARG A 197 -7.58 8.45 8.92
N ARG A 198 -7.20 9.07 7.81
CA ARG A 198 -7.90 10.25 7.25
C ARG A 198 -9.27 9.94 6.69
N LEU A 199 -9.61 8.68 6.52
CA LEU A 199 -10.93 8.21 6.13
C LEU A 199 -11.70 7.63 7.33
N GLY A 200 -11.20 7.81 8.56
CA GLY A 200 -11.87 7.33 9.78
C GLY A 200 -11.73 5.84 10.03
N VAL A 201 -10.83 5.13 9.34
CA VAL A 201 -10.52 3.72 9.61
C VAL A 201 -9.47 3.65 10.71
N PRO A 202 -9.71 2.94 11.83
CA PRO A 202 -8.76 2.85 12.93
C PRO A 202 -7.52 2.01 12.58
N GLU A 203 -6.39 2.27 13.27
CA GLU A 203 -5.10 1.64 12.97
C GLU A 203 -5.11 0.11 13.17
N ASP A 204 -5.94 -0.43 14.06
CA ASP A 204 -6.12 -1.86 14.27
C ASP A 204 -6.92 -2.56 13.16
N HIS A 205 -7.60 -1.78 12.31
CA HIS A 205 -8.25 -2.26 11.09
C HIS A 205 -7.37 -2.11 9.83
N VAL A 206 -6.11 -1.74 9.99
CA VAL A 206 -5.14 -1.68 8.89
C VAL A 206 -4.23 -2.90 8.95
N VAL A 207 -4.29 -3.74 7.94
CA VAL A 207 -3.41 -4.90 7.74
C VAL A 207 -2.45 -4.58 6.60
N GLY A 208 -1.17 -4.54 6.92
CA GLY A 208 -0.07 -4.33 5.98
C GLY A 208 1.11 -5.21 6.36
N LEU A 209 2.18 -5.13 5.59
CA LEU A 209 3.41 -5.82 5.92
C LEU A 209 4.06 -5.17 7.15
N GLU A 210 4.41 -5.99 8.13
CA GLU A 210 5.03 -5.55 9.39
C GLU A 210 6.35 -6.28 9.62
N LEU A 211 7.25 -5.64 10.37
CA LEU A 211 8.42 -6.28 10.96
C LEU A 211 8.15 -6.60 12.44
N LYS A 212 8.74 -7.69 12.92
CA LYS A 212 8.72 -8.00 14.36
C LYS A 212 9.47 -6.92 15.13
N THR A 213 9.03 -6.67 16.36
CA THR A 213 9.65 -5.71 17.26
C THR A 213 10.29 -6.41 18.45
N HIS A 214 11.44 -5.87 18.90
CA HIS A 214 12.07 -6.18 20.17
C HIS A 214 12.30 -4.85 20.88
N ASP A 215 11.75 -4.69 22.07
CA ASP A 215 11.82 -3.44 22.86
C ASP A 215 11.41 -2.19 22.05
N ASN A 216 10.31 -2.32 21.29
CA ASN A 216 9.79 -1.29 20.36
C ASN A 216 10.72 -0.92 19.18
N ILE A 217 11.78 -1.66 18.96
CA ILE A 217 12.67 -1.48 17.79
C ILE A 217 12.38 -2.56 16.75
N LEU A 218 12.25 -2.16 15.50
CA LEU A 218 12.00 -3.07 14.39
C LEU A 218 13.22 -3.96 14.12
N SER A 219 12.98 -5.26 14.03
CA SER A 219 13.95 -6.25 13.55
C SER A 219 13.96 -6.35 12.02
N THR A 220 14.76 -7.28 11.47
CA THR A 220 14.72 -7.62 10.04
C THR A 220 13.68 -8.70 9.71
N ASP A 221 13.03 -9.29 10.71
CA ASP A 221 12.10 -10.38 10.52
C ASP A 221 10.71 -9.86 10.19
N ALA A 222 10.16 -10.26 9.06
CA ALA A 222 8.78 -9.96 8.72
C ALA A 222 7.81 -10.76 9.59
N VAL A 223 6.66 -10.18 9.86
CA VAL A 223 5.53 -10.86 10.49
C VAL A 223 4.78 -11.65 9.42
N GLU A 224 4.71 -12.96 9.63
CA GLU A 224 4.01 -13.86 8.70
C GLU A 224 2.53 -14.05 9.08
N PRO A 225 1.65 -14.30 8.13
CA PRO A 225 1.90 -14.33 6.67
C PRO A 225 2.04 -12.92 6.09
N ILE A 226 2.92 -12.75 5.09
CA ILE A 226 3.06 -11.50 4.34
C ILE A 226 1.76 -11.24 3.54
N PRO A 227 1.12 -10.04 3.65
CA PRO A 227 -0.18 -9.76 3.03
C PRO A 227 -0.08 -9.45 1.53
N VAL A 228 0.54 -10.34 0.77
CA VAL A 228 0.72 -10.24 -0.69
C VAL A 228 0.15 -11.49 -1.34
N ARG A 229 -0.66 -11.32 -2.40
CA ARG A 229 -1.28 -12.44 -3.13
C ARG A 229 -2.04 -13.39 -2.19
N ASP A 230 -1.68 -14.68 -2.18
CA ASP A 230 -2.31 -15.70 -1.35
C ASP A 230 -2.13 -15.44 0.17
N GLY A 231 -1.18 -14.63 0.56
CA GLY A 231 -0.95 -14.24 1.94
C GLY A 231 -1.97 -13.23 2.49
N LYS A 232 -2.71 -12.50 1.62
CA LYS A 232 -3.70 -11.49 2.07
C LYS A 232 -4.78 -12.09 2.96
N ILE A 233 -5.42 -13.19 2.53
CA ILE A 233 -6.49 -13.82 3.30
C ILE A 233 -5.99 -14.35 4.65
N PRO A 234 -4.91 -15.14 4.74
CA PRO A 234 -4.36 -15.57 6.02
C PRO A 234 -3.94 -14.40 6.93
N ALA A 235 -3.41 -13.30 6.36
CA ALA A 235 -3.06 -12.11 7.13
C ALA A 235 -4.30 -11.46 7.75
N LEU A 236 -5.37 -11.27 6.98
CA LEU A 236 -6.65 -10.74 7.48
C LEU A 236 -7.25 -11.63 8.57
N ARG A 237 -7.20 -12.95 8.39
CA ARG A 237 -7.74 -13.94 9.35
C ARG A 237 -7.06 -13.95 10.71
N ARG A 238 -5.93 -13.31 10.88
CA ARG A 238 -5.32 -13.10 12.20
C ARG A 238 -6.14 -12.14 13.08
N PHE A 239 -6.97 -11.30 12.47
CA PHE A 239 -7.73 -10.25 13.14
C PHE A 239 -9.23 -10.50 13.13
N THR A 240 -9.76 -11.13 12.08
CA THR A 240 -11.19 -11.39 11.97
C THR A 240 -11.47 -12.75 11.29
N ALA A 241 -12.47 -13.47 11.79
CA ALA A 241 -12.98 -14.69 11.14
C ALA A 241 -14.08 -14.39 10.11
N LYS A 242 -14.51 -13.14 9.98
CA LYS A 242 -15.57 -12.74 9.05
C LYS A 242 -15.14 -12.98 7.59
N VAL A 243 -16.11 -13.36 6.77
CA VAL A 243 -15.95 -13.38 5.31
C VAL A 243 -16.31 -12.00 4.77
N PRO A 244 -15.47 -11.37 3.95
CA PRO A 244 -15.81 -10.09 3.35
C PRO A 244 -17.08 -10.21 2.49
N VAL A 245 -18.02 -9.28 2.65
CA VAL A 245 -19.18 -9.16 1.75
C VAL A 245 -18.87 -8.24 0.58
N LEU A 246 -17.86 -7.38 0.73
CA LEU A 246 -17.35 -6.53 -0.32
C LEU A 246 -15.82 -6.51 -0.28
N VAL A 247 -15.20 -6.61 -1.45
CA VAL A 247 -13.77 -6.43 -1.67
C VAL A 247 -13.57 -5.41 -2.79
N ALA A 248 -12.71 -4.41 -2.54
CA ALA A 248 -12.29 -3.45 -3.54
C ALA A 248 -10.77 -3.51 -3.73
N SER A 249 -10.30 -3.66 -4.97
CA SER A 249 -8.88 -3.62 -5.34
C SER A 249 -8.71 -3.32 -6.84
N ASP A 250 -7.50 -2.90 -7.23
CA ASP A 250 -7.10 -2.71 -8.63
C ASP A 250 -6.27 -3.88 -9.18
N SER A 251 -5.71 -4.71 -8.32
CA SER A 251 -4.58 -5.59 -8.65
C SER A 251 -4.98 -7.04 -8.96
N ARG A 252 -4.28 -7.64 -9.94
CA ARG A 252 -4.30 -9.11 -10.16
C ARG A 252 -3.73 -9.89 -8.97
N ASN A 253 -2.88 -9.27 -8.17
CA ASN A 253 -2.34 -9.90 -6.97
C ASN A 253 -3.44 -10.19 -5.94
N ASP A 254 -4.62 -9.55 -6.08
CA ASP A 254 -5.76 -9.67 -5.17
C ASP A 254 -6.87 -10.60 -5.67
N ILE A 255 -6.62 -11.36 -6.74
CA ILE A 255 -7.57 -12.39 -7.20
C ILE A 255 -8.01 -13.31 -6.07
N PRO A 256 -7.13 -13.87 -5.22
CA PRO A 256 -7.56 -14.70 -4.09
C PRO A 256 -8.49 -13.95 -3.12
N LEU A 257 -8.18 -12.66 -2.86
CA LEU A 257 -9.02 -11.81 -2.00
C LEU A 257 -10.38 -11.55 -2.63
N PHE A 258 -10.45 -11.20 -3.92
CA PHE A 258 -11.72 -11.05 -4.64
C PHE A 258 -12.57 -12.30 -4.56
N LEU A 259 -11.98 -13.48 -4.80
CA LEU A 259 -12.69 -14.76 -4.78
C LEU A 259 -13.16 -15.15 -3.36
N SER A 260 -12.62 -14.53 -2.32
CA SER A 260 -13.09 -14.71 -0.94
C SER A 260 -14.34 -13.88 -0.61
N SER A 261 -14.71 -12.89 -1.43
CA SER A 261 -15.89 -12.05 -1.20
C SER A 261 -17.19 -12.82 -1.41
N ALA A 262 -18.12 -12.72 -0.43
CA ALA A 262 -19.40 -13.39 -0.49
C ALA A 262 -20.39 -12.75 -1.47
N ASN A 263 -20.29 -11.43 -1.72
CA ASN A 263 -21.28 -10.69 -2.49
C ASN A 263 -20.67 -9.85 -3.61
N VAL A 264 -19.96 -8.76 -3.31
CA VAL A 264 -19.55 -7.77 -4.32
C VAL A 264 -18.03 -7.67 -4.41
N LYS A 265 -17.53 -7.60 -5.63
CA LYS A 265 -16.14 -7.42 -6.01
C LYS A 265 -16.02 -6.16 -6.84
N VAL A 266 -15.34 -5.14 -6.30
CA VAL A 266 -15.15 -3.86 -6.97
C VAL A 266 -13.73 -3.78 -7.51
N ARG A 267 -13.58 -3.90 -8.82
CA ARG A 267 -12.29 -3.77 -9.49
C ARG A 267 -12.08 -2.33 -9.92
N ILE A 268 -11.08 -1.70 -9.36
CA ILE A 268 -10.68 -0.30 -9.62
C ILE A 268 -9.69 -0.26 -10.78
N ASN A 269 -9.66 0.86 -11.54
CA ASN A 269 -8.74 1.07 -12.67
C ASN A 269 -8.78 -0.03 -13.73
N SER A 270 -9.95 -0.59 -14.03
CA SER A 270 -10.09 -1.73 -14.93
C SER A 270 -9.62 -1.45 -16.36
N ARG A 271 -9.65 -0.19 -16.81
CA ARG A 271 -9.21 0.22 -18.15
C ARG A 271 -7.70 0.07 -18.39
N HIS A 272 -6.89 0.32 -17.36
CA HIS A 272 -5.42 0.24 -17.45
C HIS A 272 -4.89 -1.18 -17.29
N ARG A 273 -5.75 -2.14 -16.99
CA ARG A 273 -5.43 -3.55 -16.79
C ARG A 273 -6.17 -4.39 -17.81
N ASP A 274 -5.52 -5.36 -18.41
CA ASP A 274 -6.18 -6.30 -19.29
C ASP A 274 -7.28 -7.06 -18.51
N THR A 275 -8.53 -6.65 -18.76
CA THR A 275 -9.70 -7.18 -18.09
C THR A 275 -9.91 -8.66 -18.41
N ASP A 276 -9.69 -9.06 -19.68
CA ASP A 276 -9.84 -10.44 -20.11
C ASP A 276 -8.78 -11.34 -19.47
N ASP A 277 -7.52 -10.87 -19.40
CA ASP A 277 -6.45 -11.61 -18.72
C ASP A 277 -6.67 -11.69 -17.22
N PHE A 278 -7.26 -10.66 -16.61
CA PHE A 278 -7.64 -10.70 -15.21
C PHE A 278 -8.67 -11.80 -14.96
N PHE A 279 -9.78 -11.83 -15.70
CA PHE A 279 -10.82 -12.82 -15.52
C PHE A 279 -10.35 -14.23 -15.89
N ARG A 280 -9.50 -14.37 -16.92
CA ARG A 280 -8.87 -15.64 -17.24
C ARG A 280 -8.00 -16.16 -16.09
N ALA A 281 -7.21 -15.27 -15.44
CA ALA A 281 -6.40 -15.63 -14.29
C ALA A 281 -7.24 -15.92 -13.04
N ALA A 282 -8.39 -15.25 -12.88
CA ALA A 282 -9.34 -15.51 -11.79
C ALA A 282 -10.15 -16.81 -11.99
N GLY A 283 -10.11 -17.42 -13.20
CA GLY A 283 -10.90 -18.62 -13.53
C GLY A 283 -12.42 -18.37 -13.54
N THR A 284 -12.84 -17.13 -13.74
CA THR A 284 -14.25 -16.71 -13.76
C THR A 284 -14.48 -15.64 -14.83
N GLY A 285 -15.73 -15.32 -15.13
CA GLY A 285 -16.11 -14.17 -15.95
C GLY A 285 -16.74 -13.06 -15.11
N PRO A 286 -16.97 -11.88 -15.68
CA PRO A 286 -17.76 -10.86 -15.04
C PRO A 286 -19.21 -11.33 -14.93
N ASP A 287 -19.71 -11.42 -13.71
CA ASP A 287 -21.12 -11.66 -13.40
C ASP A 287 -21.65 -10.46 -12.58
N ASP A 288 -22.89 -10.54 -12.12
CA ASP A 288 -23.56 -9.46 -11.37
C ASP A 288 -22.88 -9.13 -10.03
N SER A 289 -21.95 -9.97 -9.56
CA SER A 289 -21.16 -9.71 -8.36
C SER A 289 -19.95 -8.79 -8.61
N TRP A 290 -19.60 -8.52 -9.89
CA TRP A 290 -18.48 -7.67 -10.24
C TRP A 290 -18.92 -6.25 -10.63
N VAL A 291 -18.26 -5.29 -10.03
CA VAL A 291 -18.36 -3.87 -10.38
C VAL A 291 -17.00 -3.43 -10.94
N LEU A 292 -16.98 -3.04 -12.20
CA LEU A 292 -15.77 -2.59 -12.88
C LEU A 292 -15.78 -1.06 -12.92
N LEU A 293 -14.84 -0.43 -12.23
CA LEU A 293 -14.67 1.01 -12.21
C LEU A 293 -13.48 1.39 -13.09
N GLU A 294 -13.78 1.99 -14.22
CA GLU A 294 -12.79 2.53 -15.14
C GLU A 294 -12.48 3.99 -14.79
N ASP A 295 -11.19 4.37 -14.85
CA ASP A 295 -10.72 5.75 -14.69
C ASP A 295 -11.31 6.50 -13.48
N PRO A 296 -11.09 6.05 -12.25
CA PRO A 296 -11.56 6.76 -11.07
C PRO A 296 -10.91 8.16 -11.00
N GLN A 297 -11.70 9.13 -10.55
CA GLN A 297 -11.26 10.52 -10.47
C GLN A 297 -10.37 10.76 -9.26
N SER A 298 -9.29 11.51 -9.43
CA SER A 298 -8.47 11.98 -8.33
C SER A 298 -9.16 13.12 -7.58
N ILE A 299 -9.06 13.10 -6.25
CA ILE A 299 -9.45 14.23 -5.40
C ILE A 299 -8.20 15.10 -5.18
N GLU A 300 -8.25 16.36 -5.58
CA GLU A 300 -7.15 17.29 -5.31
C GLU A 300 -6.99 17.56 -3.81
N THR A 301 -5.77 17.83 -3.39
CA THR A 301 -5.42 17.94 -1.95
C THR A 301 -6.24 18.98 -1.21
N GLY A 302 -6.62 20.08 -1.86
CA GLY A 302 -7.48 21.12 -1.28
C GLY A 302 -8.96 20.71 -1.12
N GLU A 303 -9.36 19.59 -1.73
CA GLU A 303 -10.73 19.05 -1.69
C GLU A 303 -10.84 17.80 -0.81
N TRP A 304 -9.80 17.50 -0.03
CA TRP A 304 -9.84 16.32 0.82
C TRP A 304 -11.01 16.38 1.78
N PRO A 305 -11.69 15.24 1.97
CA PRO A 305 -12.78 15.18 2.92
C PRO A 305 -12.31 15.67 4.28
N THR A 306 -12.94 16.73 4.80
CA THR A 306 -12.67 17.30 6.12
C THR A 306 -13.29 16.45 7.23
N PHE A 307 -13.37 15.15 7.05
CA PHE A 307 -14.06 14.22 7.96
C PHE A 307 -13.25 13.82 9.19
N LEU A 308 -12.10 14.42 9.40
CA LEU A 308 -11.34 14.12 10.58
C LEU A 308 -11.77 15.03 11.72
N PRO A 309 -12.15 14.48 12.90
CA PRO A 309 -12.07 15.25 14.10
C PRO A 309 -10.63 15.76 14.24
N GLN A 310 -10.52 17.09 14.41
CA GLN A 310 -9.25 17.78 14.67
C GLN A 310 -8.63 17.27 15.96
#